data_578606b01162ba3ce64374730660a3c4
#
_entry.id   578606b01162ba3ce64374730660a3c4
#
_cell.length_a   1.000
_cell.length_b   1.000
_cell.length_c   1.000
_cell.angle_alpha   90.00
_cell.angle_beta   90.00
_cell.angle_gamma   90.00
#
_symmetry.space_group_name_H-M   'P 1'
#
loop_
_entity.id
_entity.type
_entity.pdbx_description
1 polymer ?
#
loop_
_entity_poly.entity_id
_entity_poly.type
_entity_poly.pdbx_seq_one_letter_code
_entity_poly.pdbx_strand_id
1 'polypeptide(L)'
;MRSDVIKKGVPAAPNRSLLYALGYTKEELERPLIGVVCSYNEIVPGHMNLDKIAEAVKAGIRAAGGTPVEFPAIAVCDGIAMGHVGMKYSLVTRDLIADSTEAMAMAHQLSRRSGRG
;
A
#
# COMPACT_ATOMS: atom_id res chain seq x y z
N MET A 1 14.78 4.12 10.63
CA MET A 1 13.49 4.12 9.89
C MET A 1 12.65 2.94 10.35
N ARG A 2 11.33 3.08 10.30
CA ARG A 2 10.43 1.98 10.70
C ARG A 2 10.70 0.71 9.88
N SER A 3 10.88 0.85 8.58
CA SER A 3 11.11 -0.30 7.70
C SER A 3 12.45 -1.01 7.95
N ASP A 4 13.35 -0.42 8.72
CA ASP A 4 14.60 -1.10 9.07
C ASP A 4 14.36 -2.37 9.91
N VAL A 5 13.24 -2.44 10.61
CA VAL A 5 12.86 -3.63 11.40
C VAL A 5 12.82 -4.89 10.53
N ILE A 6 12.38 -4.77 9.28
CA ILE A 6 12.24 -5.91 8.36
C ILE A 6 13.36 -6.00 7.33
N LYS A 7 14.30 -5.06 7.30
CA LYS A 7 15.34 -5.04 6.25
C LYS A 7 16.78 -5.02 6.77
N LYS A 8 17.02 -4.70 8.01
CA LYS A 8 18.38 -4.54 8.51
C LYS A 8 18.75 -5.51 9.64
N GLY A 9 20.01 -5.89 9.66
CA GLY A 9 20.57 -6.75 10.69
C GLY A 9 20.35 -8.23 10.48
N VAL A 10 21.03 -9.03 11.27
CA VAL A 10 20.95 -10.50 11.22
C VAL A 10 19.53 -11.00 11.53
N PRO A 11 18.81 -10.46 12.54
CA PRO A 11 17.45 -10.92 12.83
C PRO A 11 16.47 -10.70 11.66
N ALA A 12 16.74 -9.77 10.78
CA ALA A 12 15.89 -9.49 9.61
C ALA A 12 16.31 -10.26 8.35
N ALA A 13 17.29 -11.16 8.44
CA ALA A 13 17.72 -11.93 7.27
C ALA A 13 16.59 -12.75 6.62
N PRO A 14 15.71 -13.44 7.36
CA PRO A 14 14.57 -14.13 6.74
C PRO A 14 13.63 -13.16 6.01
N ASN A 15 13.40 -11.99 6.58
CA ASN A 15 12.55 -10.96 6.00
C ASN A 15 13.14 -10.46 4.68
N ARG A 16 14.45 -10.19 4.65
CA ARG A 16 15.13 -9.78 3.42
C ARG A 16 15.05 -10.82 2.32
N SER A 17 15.16 -12.10 2.66
CA SER A 17 15.08 -13.15 1.64
C SER A 17 13.71 -13.18 0.97
N LEU A 18 12.64 -12.91 1.70
CA LEU A 18 11.30 -12.79 1.13
C LEU A 18 11.17 -11.54 0.25
N LEU A 19 11.75 -10.44 0.67
CA LEU A 19 11.75 -9.21 -0.13
C LEU A 19 12.57 -9.38 -1.41
N TYR A 20 13.70 -10.07 -1.35
CA TYR A 20 14.48 -10.39 -2.55
C TYR A 20 13.70 -11.30 -3.51
N ALA A 21 12.90 -12.20 -2.99
CA ALA A 21 12.04 -13.06 -3.81
C ALA A 21 11.01 -12.26 -4.62
N LEU A 22 10.63 -11.06 -4.15
CA LEU A 22 9.74 -10.15 -4.86
C LEU A 22 10.47 -9.32 -5.94
N GLY A 23 11.79 -9.45 -6.03
CA GLY A 23 12.59 -8.75 -7.03
C GLY A 23 13.22 -7.45 -6.56
N TYR A 24 13.12 -7.10 -5.27
CA TYR A 24 13.80 -5.91 -4.76
C TYR A 24 15.30 -6.12 -4.76
N THR A 25 16.05 -5.06 -5.10
CA THR A 25 17.51 -5.08 -5.06
C THR A 25 18.01 -4.68 -3.67
N LYS A 26 19.30 -4.91 -3.41
CA LYS A 26 19.94 -4.48 -2.17
C LYS A 26 19.83 -2.96 -2.01
N GLU A 27 20.06 -2.21 -3.08
CA GLU A 27 19.97 -0.76 -3.07
C GLU A 27 18.56 -0.28 -2.73
N GLU A 28 17.54 -0.94 -3.26
CA GLU A 28 16.15 -0.61 -2.96
C GLU A 28 15.83 -0.86 -1.48
N LEU A 29 16.38 -1.91 -0.89
CA LEU A 29 16.16 -2.21 0.53
C LEU A 29 16.93 -1.28 1.47
N GLU A 30 17.93 -0.57 0.99
CA GLU A 30 18.63 0.47 1.78
C GLU A 30 17.79 1.73 1.93
N ARG A 31 16.77 1.91 1.11
CA ARG A 31 15.86 3.06 1.13
C ARG A 31 14.64 2.78 1.99
N PRO A 32 13.94 3.82 2.47
CA PRO A 32 12.68 3.59 3.19
C PRO A 32 11.64 2.92 2.28
N LEU A 33 10.95 1.92 2.82
CA LEU A 33 9.84 1.26 2.12
C LEU A 33 8.57 2.10 2.35
N ILE A 34 8.07 2.69 1.30
CA ILE A 34 6.91 3.58 1.34
C ILE A 34 5.70 2.85 0.77
N GLY A 35 4.67 2.68 1.58
CA GLY A 35 3.44 2.02 1.15
C GLY A 35 2.65 2.88 0.18
N VAL A 36 2.20 2.28 -0.91
CA VAL A 36 1.30 2.88 -1.88
C VAL A 36 0.01 2.07 -1.87
N VAL A 37 -1.05 2.68 -1.36
CA VAL A 37 -2.36 2.02 -1.28
C VAL A 37 -3.16 2.38 -2.52
N CYS A 38 -3.57 1.37 -3.29
CA CYS A 38 -4.31 1.57 -4.53
C CYS A 38 -5.60 0.75 -4.51
N SER A 39 -6.73 1.42 -4.69
CA SER A 39 -8.05 0.78 -4.72
C SER A 39 -8.53 0.52 -6.13
N TYR A 40 -7.61 0.34 -7.08
CA TYR A 40 -7.96 -0.07 -8.44
C TYR A 40 -8.77 -1.37 -8.41
N ASN A 41 -9.88 -1.38 -9.16
CA ASN A 41 -10.69 -2.57 -9.40
C ASN A 41 -11.55 -2.37 -10.65
N GLU A 42 -12.19 -3.42 -11.08
CA GLU A 42 -12.98 -3.43 -12.31
C GLU A 42 -14.49 -3.17 -12.06
N ILE A 43 -14.87 -2.86 -10.81
CA ILE A 43 -16.28 -2.63 -10.43
C ILE A 43 -16.57 -1.15 -10.27
N VAL A 44 -15.66 -0.39 -9.68
CA VAL A 44 -15.85 1.04 -9.37
C VAL A 44 -15.38 1.88 -10.57
N PRO A 45 -16.30 2.49 -11.35
CA PRO A 45 -15.89 3.23 -12.55
C PRO A 45 -14.91 4.37 -12.28
N GLY A 46 -15.06 5.06 -11.15
CA GLY A 46 -14.13 6.14 -10.76
C GLY A 46 -12.71 5.69 -10.48
N HIS A 47 -12.49 4.38 -10.29
CA HIS A 47 -11.18 3.82 -9.98
C HIS A 47 -10.51 3.12 -11.17
N MET A 48 -11.11 3.19 -12.35
CA MET A 48 -10.64 2.44 -13.52
C MET A 48 -9.22 2.80 -13.97
N ASN A 49 -8.73 3.99 -13.65
CA ASN A 49 -7.40 4.47 -14.04
C ASN A 49 -6.43 4.59 -12.84
N LEU A 50 -6.79 4.10 -11.66
CA LEU A 50 -5.93 4.20 -10.48
C LEU A 50 -4.62 3.43 -10.61
N ASP A 51 -4.59 2.37 -11.42
CA ASP A 51 -3.36 1.63 -11.71
C ASP A 51 -2.31 2.54 -12.34
N LYS A 52 -2.70 3.40 -13.29
CA LYS A 52 -1.81 4.37 -13.93
C LYS A 52 -1.38 5.46 -12.97
N ILE A 53 -2.28 5.94 -12.13
CA ILE A 53 -1.98 6.93 -11.09
C ILE A 53 -0.99 6.34 -10.09
N ALA A 54 -1.19 5.07 -9.68
CA ALA A 54 -0.27 4.38 -8.78
C ALA A 54 1.14 4.28 -9.37
N GLU A 55 1.26 4.00 -10.65
CA GLU A 55 2.56 3.96 -11.32
C GLU A 55 3.25 5.34 -11.27
N ALA A 56 2.50 6.42 -11.48
CA ALA A 56 3.05 7.77 -11.38
C ALA A 56 3.50 8.10 -9.96
N VAL A 57 2.72 7.71 -8.95
CA VAL A 57 3.07 7.88 -7.52
C VAL A 57 4.34 7.10 -7.19
N LYS A 58 4.44 5.86 -7.65
CA LYS A 58 5.64 5.04 -7.44
C LYS A 58 6.88 5.67 -8.05
N ALA A 59 6.75 6.23 -9.27
CA ALA A 59 7.86 6.94 -9.92
C ALA A 59 8.30 8.16 -9.10
N GLY A 60 7.37 8.92 -8.54
CA GLY A 60 7.67 10.05 -7.66
C GLY A 60 8.39 9.64 -6.39
N ILE A 61 7.98 8.53 -5.78
CA ILE A 61 8.62 7.99 -4.58
C ILE A 61 10.08 7.59 -4.88
N ARG A 62 10.31 6.91 -6.01
CA ARG A 62 11.67 6.53 -6.43
C ARG A 62 12.54 7.75 -6.68
N ALA A 63 11.99 8.77 -7.32
CA ALA A 63 12.71 10.02 -7.58
C ALA A 63 13.09 10.73 -6.28
N ALA A 64 12.30 10.60 -5.23
CA ALA A 64 12.56 11.20 -3.91
C ALA A 64 13.47 10.33 -3.02
N GLY A 65 13.94 9.19 -3.49
CA GLY A 65 14.86 8.32 -2.75
C GLY A 65 14.18 7.26 -1.88
N GLY A 66 12.89 6.99 -2.07
CA GLY A 66 12.18 5.90 -1.41
C GLY A 66 12.01 4.69 -2.31
N THR A 67 11.65 3.57 -1.72
CA THR A 67 11.27 2.37 -2.44
C THR A 67 9.77 2.16 -2.27
N PRO A 68 8.97 2.30 -3.33
CA PRO A 68 7.53 2.14 -3.23
C PRO A 68 7.14 0.67 -3.12
N VAL A 69 6.16 0.38 -2.26
CA VAL A 69 5.57 -0.94 -2.11
C VAL A 69 4.07 -0.78 -2.24
N GLU A 70 3.51 -1.29 -3.33
CA GLU A 70 2.08 -1.17 -3.58
C GLU A 70 1.32 -2.34 -2.97
N PHE A 71 0.17 -2.04 -2.35
CA PHE A 71 -0.78 -3.06 -1.94
C PHE A 71 -2.21 -2.58 -2.20
N PRO A 72 -3.16 -3.50 -2.43
CA PRO A 72 -4.51 -3.11 -2.79
C PRO A 72 -5.35 -2.71 -1.58
N ALA A 73 -6.32 -1.83 -1.83
CA ALA A 73 -7.46 -1.60 -0.94
C ALA A 73 -8.74 -1.95 -1.69
N ILE A 74 -9.77 -2.32 -0.96
CA ILE A 74 -11.09 -2.55 -1.54
C ILE A 74 -11.82 -1.22 -1.71
N ALA A 75 -12.89 -1.22 -2.50
CA ALA A 75 -13.76 -0.07 -2.67
C ALA A 75 -15.17 -0.51 -3.04
N VAL A 76 -16.15 0.31 -2.66
CA VAL A 76 -17.55 0.13 -3.04
C VAL A 76 -17.99 1.34 -3.86
N CYS A 77 -18.67 1.09 -4.96
CA CYS A 77 -19.26 2.16 -5.76
C CYS A 77 -20.66 2.47 -5.24
N ASP A 78 -20.83 3.64 -4.65
CA ASP A 78 -22.13 4.07 -4.12
C ASP A 78 -23.19 4.13 -5.22
N GLY A 79 -22.81 4.53 -6.42
CA GLY A 79 -23.75 4.60 -7.56
C GLY A 79 -24.28 3.23 -7.97
N ILE A 80 -23.45 2.19 -7.89
CA ILE A 80 -23.87 0.81 -8.20
C ILE A 80 -24.66 0.22 -7.02
N ALA A 81 -24.26 0.54 -5.79
CA ALA A 81 -24.90 0.01 -4.59
C ALA A 81 -26.21 0.72 -4.24
N MET A 82 -26.44 1.92 -4.76
CA MET A 82 -27.59 2.76 -4.43
C MET A 82 -28.91 2.14 -4.87
N GLY A 83 -29.93 2.31 -4.05
CA GLY A 83 -31.28 1.88 -4.35
C GLY A 83 -31.61 0.42 -4.01
N HIS A 84 -30.65 -0.30 -3.41
CA HIS A 84 -30.86 -1.67 -2.95
C HIS A 84 -30.05 -1.97 -1.68
N VAL A 85 -30.11 -3.21 -1.21
CA VAL A 85 -29.47 -3.64 0.04
C VAL A 85 -27.95 -3.40 0.05
N GLY A 86 -27.31 -3.34 -1.11
CA GLY A 86 -25.88 -3.10 -1.24
C GLY A 86 -25.39 -1.82 -0.59
N MET A 87 -26.23 -0.80 -0.51
CA MET A 87 -25.83 0.48 0.10
C MET A 87 -25.51 0.37 1.59
N LYS A 88 -26.02 -0.65 2.27
CA LYS A 88 -25.70 -0.92 3.67
C LYS A 88 -24.20 -1.19 3.88
N TYR A 89 -23.52 -1.71 2.87
CA TYR A 89 -22.11 -2.06 2.94
C TYR A 89 -21.17 -0.89 2.66
N SER A 90 -21.68 0.22 2.13
CA SER A 90 -20.84 1.37 1.81
C SER A 90 -20.17 1.96 3.07
N LEU A 91 -20.94 2.19 4.13
CA LEU A 91 -20.40 2.75 5.37
C LEU A 91 -19.53 1.73 6.12
N VAL A 92 -19.97 0.47 6.18
CA VAL A 92 -19.21 -0.61 6.83
C VAL A 92 -17.84 -0.79 6.13
N THR A 93 -17.81 -0.69 4.81
CA THR A 93 -16.59 -0.84 4.03
C THR A 93 -15.56 0.23 4.37
N ARG A 94 -15.98 1.43 4.74
CA ARG A 94 -15.06 2.50 5.14
C ARG A 94 -14.17 2.08 6.30
N ASP A 95 -14.75 1.47 7.34
CA ASP A 95 -13.99 0.98 8.48
C ASP A 95 -13.09 -0.20 8.09
N LEU A 96 -13.59 -1.11 7.26
CA LEU A 96 -12.79 -2.24 6.76
C LEU A 96 -11.58 -1.77 5.96
N ILE A 97 -11.75 -0.77 5.11
CA ILE A 97 -10.64 -0.20 4.34
C ILE A 97 -9.61 0.44 5.28
N ALA A 98 -10.04 1.24 6.22
CA ALA A 98 -9.16 1.91 7.17
C ALA A 98 -8.39 0.89 8.01
N ASP A 99 -9.07 -0.08 8.58
CA ASP A 99 -8.49 -1.08 9.46
C ASP A 99 -7.53 -2.00 8.71
N SER A 100 -7.91 -2.46 7.52
CA SER A 100 -7.06 -3.35 6.71
C SER A 100 -5.82 -2.62 6.19
N THR A 101 -5.94 -1.36 5.81
CA THR A 101 -4.81 -0.54 5.35
C THR A 101 -3.82 -0.32 6.50
N GLU A 102 -4.31 0.02 7.69
CA GLU A 102 -3.47 0.18 8.87
C GLU A 102 -2.77 -1.13 9.22
N ALA A 103 -3.50 -2.24 9.20
CA ALA A 103 -2.93 -3.55 9.48
C ALA A 103 -1.80 -3.91 8.51
N MET A 104 -1.98 -3.66 7.21
CA MET A 104 -0.95 -3.90 6.20
C MET A 104 0.30 -3.07 6.47
N ALA A 105 0.13 -1.78 6.73
CA ALA A 105 1.24 -0.87 6.97
C ALA A 105 2.01 -1.23 8.25
N MET A 106 1.29 -1.57 9.32
CA MET A 106 1.92 -1.90 10.62
C MET A 106 2.54 -3.29 10.63
N ALA A 107 1.88 -4.28 10.04
CA ALA A 107 2.41 -5.64 9.97
C ALA A 107 3.71 -5.71 9.17
N HIS A 108 3.81 -4.95 8.10
CA HIS A 108 4.97 -4.93 7.22
C HIS A 108 5.95 -3.79 7.53
N GLN A 109 5.70 -3.03 8.60
CA GLN A 109 6.58 -1.96 9.11
C GLN A 109 6.99 -0.96 8.02
N LEU A 110 6.03 -0.53 7.20
CA LEU A 110 6.28 0.46 6.16
C LEU A 110 6.64 1.79 6.80
N SER A 111 7.63 2.46 6.22
CA SER A 111 8.12 3.72 6.75
C SER A 111 7.11 4.83 6.57
N ARG A 112 7.06 5.75 7.54
CA ARG A 112 6.28 6.97 7.43
C ARG A 112 7.00 7.97 6.53
N ARG A 113 6.23 8.87 5.97
CA ARG A 113 6.78 10.06 5.35
C ARG A 113 7.66 10.79 6.37
N SER A 114 8.87 11.13 5.98
CA SER A 114 9.82 11.78 6.87
C SER A 114 9.30 13.11 7.41
N GLY A 115 9.57 13.40 8.68
CA GLY A 115 9.31 14.68 9.32
C GLY A 115 7.91 14.89 9.86
N ARG A 116 6.98 13.96 9.68
CA ARG A 116 5.63 14.05 10.21
C ARG A 116 5.15 12.70 10.67
N GLY A 117 5.01 12.57 11.93
CA GLY A 117 4.52 11.34 12.55
C GLY A 117 3.08 11.04 12.18
#